data_2e8ccd33cf77e1bafadd381b681c69e1
#
_entry.id   2e8ccd33cf77e1bafadd381b681c69e1
#
_cell.length_a   1.000
_cell.length_b   1.000
_cell.length_c   1.000
_cell.angle_alpha   90.00
_cell.angle_beta   90.00
_cell.angle_gamma   90.00
#
_symmetry.space_group_name_H-M   'P 1'
#
loop_
_entity.id
_entity.type
_entity.pdbx_description
1 polymer ?
#
loop_
_entity_poly.entity_id
_entity_poly.type
_entity_poly.pdbx_seq_one_letter_code
_entity_poly.pdbx_strand_id
1 'polypeptide(L)'
;NYFNIDANELVWTKGATEAINLVANGLTEQLDNDSTIIISALEHHANIVPWQQLAKRTGAKLLALPLQKNGSFDVQACVEFISQHKPSVLAITHASNALGNITDLDPILHAAKRHDAITLVDGAQAALHLQPNLPQLGCDFYVFSAHKMLGPTGLGGLYGRYDRLNSLAVYQTGGEMIETVTLAKTIFRQAPAKFEAGTPNIAAVIAFAAAIDYLTSLNKTNVYTHEQVIFNYAAEKLQAIAGITVYSNIENNIGTLCFNYKD
;
A
#
# COMPACT_ATOMS: atom_id res chain seq x y z
N ASN A 1 8.07 17.69 4.55
CA ASN A 1 8.13 16.24 4.35
C ASN A 1 6.78 15.60 4.74
N TYR A 2 5.98 15.15 3.74
CA TYR A 2 4.59 14.70 3.91
C TYR A 2 4.47 13.39 4.71
N PHE A 3 5.39 12.46 4.53
CA PHE A 3 5.40 11.14 5.15
C PHE A 3 6.50 10.92 6.20
N ASN A 4 7.31 11.93 6.49
CA ASN A 4 8.47 11.91 7.39
C ASN A 4 9.57 10.90 7.00
N ILE A 5 9.80 10.70 5.71
CA ILE A 5 10.79 9.78 5.14
C ILE A 5 12.00 10.52 4.57
N ASP A 6 13.10 9.81 4.41
CA ASP A 6 14.27 10.30 3.68
C ASP A 6 14.12 10.08 2.17
N ALA A 7 14.81 10.92 1.37
CA ALA A 7 14.71 10.82 -0.09
C ALA A 7 15.25 9.49 -0.64
N ASN A 8 16.19 8.85 0.05
CA ASN A 8 16.75 7.55 -0.33
C ASN A 8 15.81 6.36 -0.03
N GLU A 9 14.71 6.60 0.66
CA GLU A 9 13.65 5.63 0.96
C GLU A 9 12.46 5.73 0.02
N LEU A 10 12.50 6.65 -0.97
CA LEU A 10 11.42 6.86 -1.93
C LEU A 10 11.87 6.51 -3.34
N VAL A 11 11.18 5.57 -3.97
CA VAL A 11 11.32 5.21 -5.39
C VAL A 11 10.11 5.73 -6.15
N TRP A 12 10.36 6.50 -7.23
CA TRP A 12 9.29 6.96 -8.11
C TRP A 12 8.80 5.84 -9.03
N THR A 13 7.49 5.68 -9.14
CA THR A 13 6.82 4.68 -9.97
C THR A 13 5.67 5.34 -10.73
N LYS A 14 5.02 4.61 -11.63
CA LYS A 14 3.82 5.09 -12.35
C LYS A 14 2.55 5.10 -11.48
N GLY A 15 2.63 4.53 -10.27
CA GLY A 15 1.52 4.42 -9.31
C GLY A 15 1.71 3.23 -8.37
N ALA A 16 0.81 3.08 -7.40
CA ALA A 16 0.84 1.99 -6.43
C ALA A 16 0.91 0.60 -7.09
N THR A 17 0.23 0.40 -8.22
CA THR A 17 0.25 -0.87 -8.95
C THR A 17 1.67 -1.25 -9.39
N GLU A 18 2.44 -0.33 -9.98
CA GLU A 18 3.83 -0.61 -10.36
C GLU A 18 4.70 -0.82 -9.13
N ALA A 19 4.51 -0.02 -8.08
CA ALA A 19 5.24 -0.14 -6.82
C ALA A 19 5.06 -1.54 -6.19
N ILE A 20 3.84 -2.07 -6.16
CA ILE A 20 3.58 -3.44 -5.65
C ILE A 20 4.24 -4.50 -6.55
N ASN A 21 4.15 -4.34 -7.88
CA ASN A 21 4.81 -5.25 -8.81
C ASN A 21 6.33 -5.23 -8.65
N LEU A 22 6.94 -4.07 -8.41
CA LEU A 22 8.37 -3.94 -8.14
C LEU A 22 8.76 -4.77 -6.92
N VAL A 23 8.07 -4.62 -5.80
CA VAL A 23 8.34 -5.37 -4.57
C VAL A 23 8.12 -6.87 -4.80
N ALA A 24 6.99 -7.27 -5.38
CA ALA A 24 6.68 -8.67 -5.63
C ALA A 24 7.71 -9.34 -6.57
N ASN A 25 8.18 -8.64 -7.61
CA ASN A 25 9.24 -9.17 -8.47
C ASN A 25 10.60 -9.19 -7.76
N GLY A 26 10.91 -8.15 -6.99
CA GLY A 26 12.17 -8.05 -6.23
C GLY A 26 12.34 -9.12 -5.17
N LEU A 27 11.26 -9.74 -4.72
CA LEU A 27 11.26 -10.82 -3.71
C LEU A 27 11.37 -12.24 -4.33
N THR A 28 11.38 -12.38 -5.66
CA THR A 28 11.33 -13.71 -6.33
C THR A 28 12.45 -14.66 -5.89
N GLU A 29 13.66 -14.13 -5.62
CA GLU A 29 14.81 -14.94 -5.22
C GLU A 29 14.88 -15.19 -3.70
N GLN A 30 14.00 -14.55 -2.92
CA GLN A 30 13.94 -14.66 -1.46
C GLN A 30 12.86 -15.61 -0.97
N LEU A 31 11.98 -16.09 -1.86
CA LEU A 31 10.87 -16.97 -1.53
C LEU A 31 10.97 -18.31 -2.26
N ASP A 32 10.43 -19.34 -1.64
CA ASP A 32 10.38 -20.72 -2.11
C ASP A 32 9.04 -21.40 -1.78
N ASN A 33 8.98 -22.73 -1.92
CA ASN A 33 7.79 -23.54 -1.65
C ASN A 33 7.44 -23.68 -0.15
N ASP A 34 8.36 -23.34 0.74
CA ASP A 34 8.12 -23.34 2.20
C ASP A 34 7.62 -21.97 2.67
N SER A 35 7.71 -20.96 1.81
CA SER A 35 7.30 -19.60 2.10
C SER A 35 5.79 -19.44 2.07
N THR A 36 5.28 -18.50 2.89
CA THR A 36 3.85 -18.15 2.93
C THR A 36 3.70 -16.64 2.69
N ILE A 37 2.84 -16.28 1.76
CA ILE A 37 2.39 -14.91 1.49
C ILE A 37 0.99 -14.76 2.07
N ILE A 38 0.77 -13.76 2.91
CA ILE A 38 -0.55 -13.42 3.42
C ILE A 38 -0.96 -12.07 2.82
N ILE A 39 -2.16 -12.01 2.25
CA ILE A 39 -2.83 -10.76 1.83
C ILE A 39 -4.10 -10.58 2.64
N SER A 40 -4.75 -9.41 2.57
CA SER A 40 -6.10 -9.29 3.10
C SER A 40 -7.16 -9.64 2.05
N ALA A 41 -8.36 -9.97 2.49
CA ALA A 41 -9.48 -10.21 1.58
C ALA A 41 -10.12 -8.91 1.06
N LEU A 42 -9.69 -7.74 1.57
CA LEU A 42 -10.16 -6.41 1.14
C LEU A 42 -9.24 -5.73 0.12
N GLU A 43 -8.25 -6.45 -0.40
CA GLU A 43 -7.26 -5.85 -1.28
C GLU A 43 -7.85 -5.41 -2.63
N HIS A 44 -7.36 -4.29 -3.12
CA HIS A 44 -7.50 -3.95 -4.53
C HIS A 44 -6.75 -4.98 -5.40
N HIS A 45 -7.21 -5.23 -6.62
CA HIS A 45 -6.59 -6.19 -7.55
C HIS A 45 -5.08 -5.95 -7.74
N ALA A 46 -4.62 -4.70 -7.64
CA ALA A 46 -3.20 -4.34 -7.70
C ALA A 46 -2.38 -4.97 -6.57
N ASN A 47 -3.02 -5.24 -5.41
CA ASN A 47 -2.38 -5.89 -4.25
C ASN A 47 -2.85 -7.35 -4.05
N ILE A 48 -3.40 -7.97 -5.09
CA ILE A 48 -3.72 -9.40 -5.14
C ILE A 48 -2.89 -10.09 -6.24
N VAL A 49 -3.03 -9.61 -7.48
CA VAL A 49 -2.52 -10.30 -8.66
C VAL A 49 -0.98 -10.42 -8.66
N PRO A 50 -0.18 -9.43 -8.27
CA PRO A 50 1.27 -9.58 -8.18
C PRO A 50 1.69 -10.70 -7.22
N TRP A 51 1.01 -10.84 -6.08
CA TRP A 51 1.29 -11.89 -5.10
C TRP A 51 0.88 -13.28 -5.59
N GLN A 52 -0.24 -13.40 -6.32
CA GLN A 52 -0.61 -14.64 -7.00
C GLN A 52 0.46 -15.07 -8.01
N GLN A 53 0.99 -14.11 -8.79
CA GLN A 53 2.06 -14.41 -9.76
C GLN A 53 3.37 -14.75 -9.06
N LEU A 54 3.72 -14.10 -7.96
CA LEU A 54 4.89 -14.43 -7.15
C LEU A 54 4.76 -15.83 -6.56
N ALA A 55 3.63 -16.14 -5.92
CA ALA A 55 3.36 -17.47 -5.37
C ALA A 55 3.47 -18.58 -6.44
N LYS A 56 2.92 -18.33 -7.65
CA LYS A 56 3.04 -19.27 -8.77
C LYS A 56 4.49 -19.49 -9.22
N ARG A 57 5.33 -18.45 -9.20
CA ARG A 57 6.74 -18.55 -9.62
C ARG A 57 7.62 -19.26 -8.59
N THR A 58 7.37 -19.03 -7.31
CA THR A 58 8.21 -19.51 -6.21
C THR A 58 7.71 -20.82 -5.58
N GLY A 59 6.46 -21.18 -5.82
CA GLY A 59 5.79 -22.28 -5.13
C GLY A 59 5.24 -21.91 -3.75
N ALA A 60 5.40 -20.65 -3.32
CA ALA A 60 4.92 -20.17 -2.03
C ALA A 60 3.40 -20.31 -1.88
N LYS A 61 2.93 -20.51 -0.65
CA LYS A 61 1.51 -20.53 -0.33
C LYS A 61 0.95 -19.10 -0.28
N LEU A 62 -0.23 -18.89 -0.88
CA LEU A 62 -0.95 -17.62 -0.78
C LEU A 62 -2.19 -17.83 0.09
N LEU A 63 -2.29 -17.07 1.18
CA LEU A 63 -3.40 -17.11 2.14
C LEU A 63 -4.04 -15.72 2.25
N ALA A 64 -5.29 -15.66 2.68
CA ALA A 64 -5.99 -14.41 2.94
C ALA A 64 -6.37 -14.29 4.42
N LEU A 65 -6.13 -13.11 5.01
CA LEU A 65 -6.63 -12.77 6.35
C LEU A 65 -8.17 -12.81 6.34
N PRO A 66 -8.77 -13.41 7.38
CA PRO A 66 -10.22 -13.50 7.48
C PRO A 66 -10.84 -12.12 7.72
N LEU A 67 -12.05 -11.93 7.16
CA LEU A 67 -12.89 -10.76 7.41
C LEU A 67 -14.12 -11.15 8.23
N GLN A 68 -14.60 -10.22 9.01
CA GLN A 68 -15.91 -10.27 9.62
C GLN A 68 -17.01 -10.05 8.55
N LYS A 69 -18.24 -10.43 8.84
CA LYS A 69 -19.39 -10.28 7.92
C LYS A 69 -19.66 -8.81 7.53
N ASN A 70 -19.29 -7.86 8.37
CA ASN A 70 -19.40 -6.42 8.11
C ASN A 70 -18.21 -5.85 7.32
N GLY A 71 -17.31 -6.70 6.78
CA GLY A 71 -16.15 -6.27 6.02
C GLY A 71 -15.02 -5.63 6.84
N SER A 72 -15.07 -5.66 8.17
CA SER A 72 -13.96 -5.24 9.03
C SER A 72 -13.02 -6.41 9.35
N PHE A 73 -11.81 -6.08 9.81
CA PHE A 73 -10.91 -7.07 10.39
C PHE A 73 -11.24 -7.29 11.87
N ASP A 74 -11.27 -8.55 12.28
CA ASP A 74 -11.06 -8.90 13.67
C ASP A 74 -9.54 -8.90 13.90
N VAL A 75 -9.03 -7.86 14.55
CA VAL A 75 -7.61 -7.65 14.76
C VAL A 75 -6.97 -8.82 15.52
N GLN A 76 -7.65 -9.33 16.55
CA GLN A 76 -7.16 -10.45 17.33
C GLN A 76 -7.09 -11.74 16.48
N ALA A 77 -8.12 -12.03 15.71
CA ALA A 77 -8.13 -13.16 14.79
C ALA A 77 -7.05 -13.04 13.69
N CYS A 78 -6.78 -11.82 13.20
CA CYS A 78 -5.68 -11.58 12.26
C CYS A 78 -4.31 -11.84 12.90
N VAL A 79 -4.09 -11.38 14.13
CA VAL A 79 -2.85 -11.62 14.89
C VAL A 79 -2.63 -13.12 15.13
N GLU A 80 -3.67 -13.86 15.51
CA GLU A 80 -3.63 -15.31 15.70
C GLU A 80 -3.34 -16.03 14.38
N PHE A 81 -4.00 -15.64 13.29
CA PHE A 81 -3.77 -16.20 11.95
C PHE A 81 -2.32 -15.99 11.48
N ILE A 82 -1.77 -14.79 11.65
CA ILE A 82 -0.37 -14.49 11.34
C ILE A 82 0.57 -15.36 12.19
N SER A 83 0.30 -15.47 13.49
CA SER A 83 1.13 -16.26 14.41
C SER A 83 1.10 -17.75 14.08
N GLN A 84 -0.04 -18.27 13.62
CA GLN A 84 -0.19 -19.65 13.19
C GLN A 84 0.55 -19.94 11.89
N HIS A 85 0.45 -19.04 10.91
CA HIS A 85 0.98 -19.29 9.56
C HIS A 85 2.38 -18.74 9.32
N LYS A 86 2.90 -17.87 10.19
CA LYS A 86 4.27 -17.33 10.17
C LYS A 86 4.69 -16.88 8.76
N PRO A 87 4.03 -15.88 8.18
CA PRO A 87 4.26 -15.50 6.80
C PRO A 87 5.68 -15.00 6.56
N SER A 88 6.20 -15.25 5.35
CA SER A 88 7.39 -14.58 4.82
C SER A 88 7.06 -13.18 4.31
N VAL A 89 5.82 -12.98 3.82
CA VAL A 89 5.31 -11.69 3.33
C VAL A 89 3.90 -11.46 3.83
N LEU A 90 3.63 -10.24 4.32
CA LEU A 90 2.30 -9.72 4.59
C LEU A 90 2.04 -8.49 3.72
N ALA A 91 1.03 -8.54 2.85
CA ALA A 91 0.58 -7.38 2.08
C ALA A 91 -0.85 -7.02 2.46
N ILE A 92 -1.08 -5.77 2.91
CA ILE A 92 -2.35 -5.37 3.49
C ILE A 92 -2.72 -3.94 3.12
N THR A 93 -4.00 -3.69 2.84
CA THR A 93 -4.51 -2.33 2.60
C THR A 93 -4.62 -1.54 3.91
N HIS A 94 -4.24 -0.25 3.86
CA HIS A 94 -4.42 0.67 4.98
C HIS A 94 -5.85 1.21 5.06
N ALA A 95 -6.48 1.43 3.89
CA ALA A 95 -7.91 1.75 3.80
C ALA A 95 -8.51 1.14 2.54
N SER A 96 -9.68 0.54 2.67
CA SER A 96 -10.36 -0.13 1.56
C SER A 96 -10.90 0.88 0.55
N ASN A 97 -10.62 0.66 -0.73
CA ASN A 97 -11.21 1.44 -1.82
C ASN A 97 -12.70 1.13 -2.04
N ALA A 98 -13.19 -0.02 -1.61
CA ALA A 98 -14.57 -0.45 -1.78
C ALA A 98 -15.45 -0.08 -0.59
N LEU A 99 -14.99 -0.35 0.63
CA LEU A 99 -15.75 -0.14 1.86
C LEU A 99 -15.38 1.16 2.58
N GLY A 100 -14.21 1.74 2.29
CA GLY A 100 -13.67 2.91 2.99
C GLY A 100 -13.13 2.60 4.39
N ASN A 101 -13.27 1.38 4.86
CA ASN A 101 -12.84 0.98 6.21
C ASN A 101 -11.34 1.18 6.38
N ILE A 102 -10.93 1.82 7.48
CA ILE A 102 -9.54 2.00 7.86
C ILE A 102 -9.09 0.77 8.66
N THR A 103 -7.95 0.21 8.30
CA THR A 103 -7.34 -0.93 8.98
C THR A 103 -6.50 -0.46 10.16
N ASP A 104 -6.72 -1.02 11.35
CA ASP A 104 -5.81 -0.88 12.48
C ASP A 104 -4.57 -1.75 12.23
N LEU A 105 -3.54 -1.11 11.64
CA LEU A 105 -2.33 -1.80 11.18
C LEU A 105 -1.36 -2.15 12.31
N ASP A 106 -1.34 -1.41 13.40
CA ASP A 106 -0.30 -1.49 14.41
C ASP A 106 -0.14 -2.91 14.99
N PRO A 107 -1.19 -3.54 15.55
CA PRO A 107 -1.08 -4.90 16.09
C PRO A 107 -0.80 -5.95 15.00
N ILE A 108 -1.28 -5.74 13.78
CA ILE A 108 -1.10 -6.65 12.64
C ILE A 108 0.35 -6.63 12.16
N LEU A 109 0.93 -5.44 11.98
CA LEU A 109 2.34 -5.28 11.60
C LEU A 109 3.28 -5.77 12.70
N HIS A 110 2.97 -5.53 13.97
CA HIS A 110 3.72 -6.09 15.09
C HIS A 110 3.70 -7.62 15.11
N ALA A 111 2.54 -8.24 14.81
CA ALA A 111 2.46 -9.69 14.71
C ALA A 111 3.34 -10.23 13.57
N ALA A 112 3.29 -9.60 12.40
CA ALA A 112 4.12 -9.98 11.25
C ALA A 112 5.62 -9.87 11.56
N LYS A 113 6.04 -8.76 12.18
CA LYS A 113 7.44 -8.53 12.58
C LYS A 113 7.99 -9.57 13.55
N ARG A 114 7.18 -10.10 14.48
CA ARG A 114 7.62 -11.18 15.38
C ARG A 114 8.03 -12.46 14.66
N HIS A 115 7.65 -12.58 13.38
CA HIS A 115 7.99 -13.71 12.52
C HIS A 115 8.92 -13.31 11.36
N ASP A 116 9.59 -12.16 11.46
CA ASP A 116 10.48 -11.61 10.43
C ASP A 116 9.83 -11.42 9.05
N ALA A 117 8.49 -11.35 9.00
CA ALA A 117 7.75 -11.15 7.77
C ALA A 117 8.07 -9.80 7.14
N ILE A 118 8.27 -9.80 5.83
CA ILE A 118 8.35 -8.58 5.02
C ILE A 118 6.94 -8.01 4.88
N THR A 119 6.78 -6.73 5.22
CA THR A 119 5.47 -6.08 5.24
C THR A 119 5.32 -5.04 4.15
N LEU A 120 4.25 -5.13 3.36
CA LEU A 120 3.84 -4.12 2.39
C LEU A 120 2.46 -3.59 2.74
N VAL A 121 2.34 -2.28 2.83
CA VAL A 121 1.06 -1.59 3.06
C VAL A 121 0.62 -0.86 1.79
N ASP A 122 -0.56 -1.22 1.27
CA ASP A 122 -1.21 -0.45 0.21
C ASP A 122 -1.89 0.78 0.82
N GLY A 123 -1.24 1.92 0.66
CA GLY A 123 -1.69 3.22 1.11
C GLY A 123 -2.42 4.04 0.05
N ALA A 124 -2.77 3.44 -1.10
CA ALA A 124 -3.32 4.18 -2.24
C ALA A 124 -4.55 5.03 -1.88
N GLN A 125 -5.38 4.60 -0.95
CA GLN A 125 -6.50 5.39 -0.43
C GLN A 125 -6.12 6.18 0.83
N ALA A 126 -5.34 5.58 1.72
CA ALA A 126 -5.04 6.14 3.03
C ALA A 126 -4.04 7.31 2.99
N ALA A 127 -3.16 7.37 2.00
CA ALA A 127 -2.08 8.35 1.92
C ALA A 127 -2.59 9.81 1.97
N LEU A 128 -3.72 10.10 1.31
CA LEU A 128 -4.37 11.40 1.35
C LEU A 128 -5.04 11.67 2.71
N HIS A 129 -5.92 10.75 3.11
CA HIS A 129 -6.83 10.96 4.24
C HIS A 129 -6.12 10.88 5.61
N LEU A 130 -5.18 9.95 5.76
CA LEU A 130 -4.53 9.68 7.05
C LEU A 130 -3.17 10.37 7.19
N GLN A 131 -2.47 10.63 6.08
CA GLN A 131 -1.09 11.19 6.06
C GLN A 131 -0.20 10.50 7.11
N PRO A 132 0.07 9.21 6.97
CA PRO A 132 0.79 8.45 7.99
C PRO A 132 2.24 8.89 8.11
N ASN A 133 2.76 8.83 9.34
CA ASN A 133 4.20 8.86 9.60
C ASN A 133 4.74 7.46 9.31
N LEU A 134 5.39 7.25 8.15
CA LEU A 134 5.77 5.92 7.70
C LEU A 134 6.85 5.25 8.56
N PRO A 135 7.90 5.96 9.04
CA PRO A 135 8.82 5.40 10.02
C PRO A 135 8.14 4.92 11.30
N GLN A 136 7.16 5.66 11.80
CA GLN A 136 6.40 5.29 13.00
C GLN A 136 5.44 4.14 12.75
N LEU A 137 4.79 4.08 11.58
CA LEU A 137 3.94 2.97 11.17
C LEU A 137 4.72 1.66 11.12
N GLY A 138 5.99 1.76 10.74
CA GLY A 138 6.96 0.69 10.87
C GLY A 138 6.79 -0.47 9.89
N CYS A 139 6.09 -0.31 8.78
CA CYS A 139 6.10 -1.26 7.66
C CYS A 139 7.43 -1.21 6.91
N ASP A 140 7.77 -2.30 6.19
CA ASP A 140 8.96 -2.31 5.34
C ASP A 140 8.72 -1.54 4.04
N PHE A 141 7.51 -1.62 3.47
CA PHE A 141 7.11 -0.96 2.23
C PHE A 141 5.73 -0.30 2.37
N TYR A 142 5.57 0.88 1.76
CA TYR A 142 4.30 1.59 1.65
C TYR A 142 4.14 2.15 0.25
N VAL A 143 2.98 1.97 -0.38
CA VAL A 143 2.75 2.39 -1.76
C VAL A 143 1.62 3.40 -1.87
N PHE A 144 1.76 4.35 -2.79
CA PHE A 144 0.74 5.36 -3.06
C PHE A 144 0.71 5.77 -4.53
N SER A 145 -0.39 6.42 -4.93
CA SER A 145 -0.57 6.98 -6.28
C SER A 145 -0.84 8.48 -6.19
N ALA A 146 -0.10 9.29 -6.94
CA ALA A 146 -0.19 10.74 -6.88
C ALA A 146 -1.59 11.27 -7.28
N HIS A 147 -2.25 10.66 -8.27
CA HIS A 147 -3.59 11.08 -8.70
C HIS A 147 -4.68 10.93 -7.63
N LYS A 148 -4.46 10.09 -6.61
CA LYS A 148 -5.34 9.98 -5.44
C LYS A 148 -5.00 10.98 -4.34
N MET A 149 -3.91 11.71 -4.51
CA MET A 149 -3.41 12.76 -3.61
C MET A 149 -3.41 14.13 -4.31
N LEU A 150 -4.41 14.41 -5.14
CA LEU A 150 -4.58 15.63 -5.93
C LEU A 150 -3.44 15.91 -6.93
N GLY A 151 -2.54 14.97 -7.12
CA GLY A 151 -1.41 15.04 -8.03
C GLY A 151 -1.71 14.50 -9.43
N PRO A 152 -0.71 14.47 -10.32
CA PRO A 152 -0.88 14.01 -11.70
C PRO A 152 -1.08 12.49 -11.79
N THR A 153 -1.70 12.05 -12.88
CA THR A 153 -1.74 10.64 -13.29
C THR A 153 -0.37 10.17 -13.76
N GLY A 154 -0.14 8.85 -13.75
CA GLY A 154 1.12 8.27 -14.23
C GLY A 154 2.31 8.51 -13.31
N LEU A 155 2.05 8.85 -12.05
CA LEU A 155 3.04 8.98 -10.99
C LEU A 155 2.52 8.33 -9.70
N GLY A 156 3.42 7.75 -8.94
CA GLY A 156 3.23 7.25 -7.59
C GLY A 156 4.57 7.01 -6.93
N GLY A 157 4.55 6.47 -5.74
CA GLY A 157 5.76 6.19 -4.98
C GLY A 157 5.70 4.86 -4.26
N LEU A 158 6.87 4.29 -4.12
CA LEU A 158 7.18 3.21 -3.20
C LEU A 158 8.08 3.78 -2.11
N TYR A 159 7.56 3.92 -0.89
CA TYR A 159 8.40 4.00 0.28
C TYR A 159 8.93 2.61 0.61
N GLY A 160 10.19 2.52 0.94
CA GLY A 160 10.76 1.30 1.50
C GLY A 160 11.91 1.65 2.45
N ARG A 161 12.01 0.93 3.54
CA ARG A 161 13.20 1.00 4.38
C ARG A 161 14.43 0.78 3.51
N TYR A 162 15.45 1.60 3.69
CA TYR A 162 16.63 1.60 2.81
C TYR A 162 17.31 0.23 2.69
N ASP A 163 17.44 -0.50 3.79
CA ASP A 163 17.97 -1.86 3.83
C ASP A 163 17.10 -2.86 3.04
N ARG A 164 15.79 -2.73 3.17
CA ARG A 164 14.82 -3.57 2.45
C ARG A 164 14.79 -3.29 0.95
N LEU A 165 14.82 -2.01 0.55
CA LEU A 165 14.94 -1.66 -0.87
C LEU A 165 16.20 -2.26 -1.50
N ASN A 166 17.34 -2.15 -0.82
CA ASN A 166 18.59 -2.68 -1.37
C ASN A 166 18.67 -4.21 -1.41
N SER A 167 17.88 -4.91 -0.58
CA SER A 167 17.76 -6.37 -0.62
C SER A 167 16.91 -6.90 -1.77
N LEU A 168 16.04 -6.09 -2.39
CA LEU A 168 15.23 -6.53 -3.52
C LEU A 168 16.11 -6.74 -4.77
N ALA A 169 15.77 -7.71 -5.61
CA ALA A 169 16.32 -7.82 -6.95
C ALA A 169 15.89 -6.63 -7.84
N VAL A 170 16.66 -6.35 -8.89
CA VAL A 170 16.29 -5.29 -9.86
C VAL A 170 14.99 -5.63 -10.57
N TYR A 171 14.18 -4.60 -10.84
CA TYR A 171 12.87 -4.76 -11.47
C TYR A 171 12.91 -4.46 -12.97
N GLN A 172 13.33 -3.26 -13.31
CA GLN A 172 13.55 -2.83 -14.69
C GLN A 172 15.02 -2.48 -14.87
N THR A 173 15.56 -2.71 -16.04
CA THR A 173 16.98 -2.44 -16.37
C THR A 173 17.09 -1.48 -17.51
N GLY A 174 18.18 -0.68 -17.52
CA GLY A 174 18.44 0.32 -18.54
C GLY A 174 19.50 1.31 -18.10
N GLY A 175 19.49 2.51 -18.68
CA GLY A 175 20.33 3.62 -18.26
C GLY A 175 19.90 4.18 -16.89
N GLU A 176 20.71 5.05 -16.32
CA GLU A 176 20.54 5.78 -15.05
C GLU A 176 20.65 4.91 -13.78
N MET A 177 20.17 3.67 -13.79
CA MET A 177 20.13 2.76 -12.63
C MET A 177 21.42 1.94 -12.43
N ILE A 178 22.41 2.14 -13.27
CA ILE A 178 23.70 1.42 -13.29
C ILE A 178 24.84 2.32 -12.76
N GLU A 179 25.82 1.70 -12.11
CA GLU A 179 27.09 2.33 -11.76
C GLU A 179 28.15 2.08 -12.86
N THR A 180 28.31 0.82 -13.24
CA THR A 180 29.17 0.43 -14.37
C THR A 180 28.52 -0.67 -15.18
N VAL A 181 28.80 -0.67 -16.50
CA VAL A 181 28.34 -1.68 -17.44
C VAL A 181 29.45 -2.08 -18.37
N THR A 182 29.59 -3.41 -18.58
CA THR A 182 30.41 -4.02 -19.62
C THR A 182 29.56 -5.07 -20.32
N LEU A 183 30.06 -5.65 -21.41
CA LEU A 183 29.37 -6.77 -22.07
C LEU A 183 29.22 -8.00 -21.18
N ALA A 184 30.10 -8.17 -20.20
CA ALA A 184 30.11 -9.34 -19.30
C ALA A 184 29.42 -9.10 -17.97
N LYS A 185 29.33 -7.83 -17.48
CA LYS A 185 28.89 -7.53 -16.12
C LYS A 185 28.30 -6.14 -16.00
N THR A 186 27.27 -6.04 -15.18
CA THR A 186 26.67 -4.77 -14.72
C THR A 186 26.79 -4.66 -13.22
N ILE A 187 27.15 -3.47 -12.72
CA ILE A 187 27.03 -3.08 -11.31
C ILE A 187 25.90 -2.07 -11.22
N PHE A 188 24.90 -2.35 -10.40
CA PHE A 188 23.74 -1.52 -10.19
C PHE A 188 24.00 -0.51 -9.07
N ARG A 189 23.36 0.66 -9.16
CA ARG A 189 23.32 1.64 -8.07
C ARG A 189 22.54 1.10 -6.88
N GLN A 190 22.64 1.80 -5.76
CA GLN A 190 21.78 1.59 -4.60
C GLN A 190 20.41 2.26 -4.80
N ALA A 191 19.43 1.89 -3.96
CA ALA A 191 18.14 2.56 -3.94
C ALA A 191 18.29 4.08 -3.66
N PRO A 192 17.40 4.93 -4.20
CA PRO A 192 16.27 4.61 -5.07
C PRO A 192 16.65 4.39 -6.53
N ALA A 193 17.81 4.92 -6.97
CA ALA A 193 18.27 4.90 -8.37
C ALA A 193 18.29 3.49 -8.99
N LYS A 194 18.54 2.45 -8.20
CA LYS A 194 18.46 1.03 -8.60
C LYS A 194 17.14 0.65 -9.29
N PHE A 195 16.06 1.35 -8.98
CA PHE A 195 14.70 1.04 -9.47
C PHE A 195 14.15 2.07 -10.44
N GLU A 196 14.92 3.11 -10.77
CA GLU A 196 14.51 4.23 -11.62
C GLU A 196 15.27 4.16 -12.96
N ALA A 197 14.93 3.16 -13.79
CA ALA A 197 15.56 2.94 -15.08
C ALA A 197 15.05 3.95 -16.13
N GLY A 198 15.99 4.61 -16.82
CA GLY A 198 15.71 5.61 -17.85
C GLY A 198 15.33 6.98 -17.28
N THR A 199 14.98 7.91 -18.16
CA THR A 199 14.60 9.27 -17.75
C THR A 199 13.29 9.25 -16.95
N PRO A 200 13.27 9.77 -15.72
CA PRO A 200 12.06 9.77 -14.88
C PRO A 200 11.01 10.76 -15.39
N ASN A 201 9.78 10.63 -14.89
CA ASN A 201 8.69 11.57 -15.19
C ASN A 201 8.86 12.89 -14.41
N ILE A 202 9.85 13.69 -14.80
CA ILE A 202 10.28 14.92 -14.10
C ILE A 202 9.11 15.91 -13.93
N ALA A 203 8.33 16.12 -15.00
CA ALA A 203 7.21 17.05 -14.96
C ALA A 203 6.14 16.66 -13.94
N ALA A 204 5.83 15.36 -13.85
CA ALA A 204 4.85 14.88 -12.89
C ALA A 204 5.36 14.95 -11.44
N VAL A 205 6.65 14.71 -11.19
CA VAL A 205 7.25 14.85 -9.85
C VAL A 205 7.17 16.30 -9.38
N ILE A 206 7.52 17.27 -10.25
CA ILE A 206 7.41 18.71 -9.93
C ILE A 206 5.95 19.11 -9.69
N ALA A 207 5.01 18.63 -10.52
CA ALA A 207 3.60 18.91 -10.35
C ALA A 207 3.05 18.28 -9.06
N PHE A 208 3.53 17.10 -8.68
CA PHE A 208 3.12 16.47 -7.41
C PHE A 208 3.64 17.23 -6.19
N ALA A 209 4.81 17.86 -6.25
CA ALA A 209 5.29 18.71 -5.17
C ALA A 209 4.30 19.86 -4.87
N ALA A 210 3.75 20.51 -5.92
CA ALA A 210 2.72 21.54 -5.75
C ALA A 210 1.42 21.00 -5.11
N ALA A 211 1.01 19.76 -5.45
CA ALA A 211 -0.14 19.12 -4.80
C ALA A 211 0.14 18.84 -3.32
N ILE A 212 1.35 18.39 -2.98
CA ILE A 212 1.74 18.16 -1.58
C ILE A 212 1.79 19.48 -0.79
N ASP A 213 2.30 20.56 -1.38
CA ASP A 213 2.30 21.90 -0.76
C ASP A 213 0.86 22.35 -0.48
N TYR A 214 -0.05 22.17 -1.43
CA TYR A 214 -1.47 22.46 -1.24
C TYR A 214 -2.06 21.63 -0.08
N LEU A 215 -1.88 20.31 -0.10
CA LEU A 215 -2.37 19.42 0.97
C LEU A 215 -1.82 19.81 2.34
N THR A 216 -0.55 20.18 2.41
CA THR A 216 0.12 20.61 3.65
C THR A 216 -0.41 21.95 4.16
N SER A 217 -0.90 22.82 3.26
CA SER A 217 -1.50 24.11 3.62
C SER A 217 -2.90 23.98 4.24
N LEU A 218 -3.57 22.85 4.03
CA LEU A 218 -4.91 22.61 4.60
C LEU A 218 -4.82 22.25 6.07
N ASN A 219 -5.82 22.71 6.84
CA ASN A 219 -5.99 22.26 8.22
C ASN A 219 -6.61 20.84 8.23
N LYS A 220 -5.79 19.84 8.55
CA LYS A 220 -6.18 18.44 8.57
C LYS A 220 -7.43 18.15 9.39
N THR A 221 -7.50 18.73 10.59
CA THR A 221 -8.65 18.53 11.48
C THR A 221 -9.94 19.03 10.86
N ASN A 222 -9.88 20.20 10.19
CA ASN A 222 -11.05 20.75 9.52
C ASN A 222 -11.47 19.90 8.31
N VAL A 223 -10.51 19.42 7.51
CA VAL A 223 -10.79 18.51 6.38
C VAL A 223 -11.45 17.24 6.89
N TYR A 224 -10.84 16.57 7.85
CA TYR A 224 -11.39 15.35 8.44
C TYR A 224 -12.79 15.56 9.02
N THR A 225 -12.99 16.62 9.80
CA THR A 225 -14.30 16.93 10.38
C THR A 225 -15.35 17.17 9.31
N HIS A 226 -14.99 17.89 8.23
CA HIS A 226 -15.89 18.14 7.13
C HIS A 226 -16.26 16.86 6.37
N GLU A 227 -15.29 16.02 6.07
CA GLU A 227 -15.51 14.70 5.45
C GLU A 227 -16.43 13.82 6.31
N GLN A 228 -16.21 13.77 7.63
CA GLN A 228 -17.04 12.97 8.54
C GLN A 228 -18.49 13.50 8.62
N VAL A 229 -18.70 14.82 8.63
CA VAL A 229 -20.05 15.40 8.62
C VAL A 229 -20.82 14.99 7.36
N ILE A 230 -20.21 15.11 6.18
CA ILE A 230 -20.85 14.74 4.90
C ILE A 230 -21.09 13.22 4.85
N PHE A 231 -20.11 12.44 5.25
CA PHE A 231 -20.18 10.98 5.26
C PHE A 231 -21.31 10.47 6.15
N ASN A 232 -21.38 10.95 7.39
CA ASN A 232 -22.41 10.55 8.34
C ASN A 232 -23.81 10.97 7.88
N TYR A 233 -23.93 12.18 7.32
CA TYR A 233 -25.20 12.63 6.71
C TYR A 233 -25.65 11.71 5.57
N ALA A 234 -24.75 11.37 4.64
CA ALA A 234 -25.05 10.48 3.53
C ALA A 234 -25.40 9.06 4.02
N ALA A 235 -24.67 8.53 5.00
CA ALA A 235 -24.93 7.22 5.58
C ALA A 235 -26.32 7.17 6.24
N GLU A 236 -26.67 8.17 7.06
CA GLU A 236 -28.00 8.29 7.68
C GLU A 236 -29.14 8.30 6.63
N LYS A 237 -28.96 9.11 5.56
CA LYS A 237 -29.98 9.20 4.51
C LYS A 237 -30.14 7.90 3.72
N LEU A 238 -29.03 7.22 3.41
CA LEU A 238 -29.08 5.93 2.74
C LEU A 238 -29.73 4.84 3.62
N GLN A 239 -29.38 4.78 4.90
CA GLN A 239 -29.97 3.80 5.82
C GLN A 239 -31.47 3.99 6.04
N ALA A 240 -32.00 5.21 5.86
CA ALA A 240 -33.42 5.50 5.95
C ALA A 240 -34.24 5.03 4.72
N ILE A 241 -33.58 4.66 3.63
CA ILE A 241 -34.26 4.20 2.40
C ILE A 241 -34.54 2.70 2.50
N ALA A 242 -35.82 2.32 2.39
CA ALA A 242 -36.22 0.92 2.42
C ALA A 242 -35.56 0.11 1.28
N GLY A 243 -34.95 -1.02 1.62
CA GLY A 243 -34.23 -1.88 0.67
C GLY A 243 -32.78 -1.51 0.44
N ILE A 244 -32.21 -0.54 1.18
CA ILE A 244 -30.76 -0.30 1.20
C ILE A 244 -30.12 -1.08 2.36
N THR A 245 -29.01 -1.75 2.05
CA THR A 245 -28.09 -2.35 3.02
C THR A 245 -26.72 -1.67 2.85
N VAL A 246 -26.23 -1.00 3.90
CA VAL A 246 -24.90 -0.34 3.92
C VAL A 246 -23.88 -1.32 4.49
N TYR A 247 -22.76 -1.52 3.78
CA TYR A 247 -21.66 -2.42 4.16
C TYR A 247 -20.46 -1.71 4.77
N SER A 248 -20.32 -0.41 4.53
CA SER A 248 -19.22 0.40 5.07
C SER A 248 -19.30 0.52 6.59
N ASN A 249 -18.17 0.40 7.27
CA ASN A 249 -18.08 0.80 8.68
C ASN A 249 -18.23 2.33 8.79
N ILE A 250 -19.19 2.78 9.59
CA ILE A 250 -19.50 4.22 9.72
C ILE A 250 -18.56 4.90 10.73
N GLU A 251 -18.03 4.17 11.71
CA GLU A 251 -17.22 4.74 12.79
C GLU A 251 -15.76 5.02 12.38
N ASN A 252 -15.21 4.25 11.45
CA ASN A 252 -13.80 4.35 11.04
C ASN A 252 -13.67 4.20 9.53
N ASN A 253 -13.86 5.31 8.79
CA ASN A 253 -13.98 5.33 7.34
C ASN A 253 -13.36 6.58 6.72
N ILE A 254 -12.83 6.43 5.51
CA ILE A 254 -12.26 7.53 4.70
C ILE A 254 -13.33 8.26 3.84
N GLY A 255 -14.61 8.10 4.12
CA GLY A 255 -15.69 8.76 3.39
C GLY A 255 -16.26 7.95 2.21
N THR A 256 -16.01 6.64 2.12
CA THR A 256 -16.55 5.76 1.07
C THR A 256 -17.76 5.00 1.58
N LEU A 257 -18.91 5.11 0.89
CA LEU A 257 -20.12 4.35 1.19
C LEU A 257 -20.34 3.25 0.15
N CYS A 258 -20.35 2.01 0.63
CA CYS A 258 -20.71 0.83 -0.15
C CYS A 258 -22.08 0.33 0.30
N PHE A 259 -23.00 0.18 -0.63
CA PHE A 259 -24.35 -0.29 -0.33
C PHE A 259 -24.98 -1.08 -1.48
N ASN A 260 -25.94 -1.92 -1.18
CA ASN A 260 -26.85 -2.55 -2.14
C ASN A 260 -28.23 -1.93 -2.01
N TYR A 261 -28.97 -1.94 -3.13
CA TYR A 261 -30.38 -1.57 -3.18
C TYR A 261 -31.18 -2.73 -3.76
N LYS A 262 -32.02 -3.35 -2.93
CA LYS A 262 -32.81 -4.55 -3.25
C LYS A 262 -31.94 -5.65 -3.85
N ASP A 263 -31.82 -6.77 -3.19
CA ASP A 263 -31.13 -7.97 -3.72
C ASP A 263 -31.86 -8.53 -4.93
#